data_e14ad1919beb808f2008bf1bf0f5947e
#
_entry.id   e14ad1919beb808f2008bf1bf0f5947e
#
_cell.length_a   1.000
_cell.length_b   1.000
_cell.length_c   1.000
_cell.angle_alpha   90.00
_cell.angle_beta   90.00
_cell.angle_gamma   90.00
#
_symmetry.space_group_name_H-M   'P 1'
#
loop_
_entity.id
_entity.type
_entity.pdbx_description
1 polymer ?
#
loop_
_entity_poly.entity_id
_entity_poly.type
_entity_poly.pdbx_seq_one_letter_code
_entity_poly.pdbx_strand_id
1 'polypeptide(L)'
;MATRKPHRAAYVVRDERIAMLLVDPMRRTMLNLLADEPFTESQLSELLGLTNASIGHHLRILLRAKLIEIEKREEEAHGIMQNFYRSIALCIVVDTGQMPKSVVKYFFPINIERIRGALAAMRKQRRTLTLNTKRLDAIAENLSVQIAREAAKLGERKVTSDRETTAIEIYRRALDKSICIKEM
;
A
#
# COMPACT_ATOMS: atom_id res chain seq x y z
N MET A 1 26.05 4.94 3.76
CA MET A 1 25.57 5.29 2.40
C MET A 1 24.10 5.69 2.51
N ALA A 2 23.67 6.83 1.98
CA ALA A 2 22.26 7.20 1.99
C ALA A 2 21.49 6.26 1.03
N THR A 3 20.57 5.49 1.57
CA THR A 3 19.67 4.65 0.78
C THR A 3 18.82 5.55 -0.13
N ARG A 4 18.84 5.28 -1.42
CA ARG A 4 18.03 6.03 -2.40
C ARG A 4 16.56 5.77 -2.11
N LYS A 5 15.76 6.82 -1.89
CA LYS A 5 14.30 6.69 -1.68
C LYS A 5 13.61 6.19 -2.96
N PRO A 6 12.45 5.51 -2.85
CA PRO A 6 11.63 5.16 -4.01
C PRO A 6 11.40 6.38 -4.92
N HIS A 7 11.26 6.15 -6.21
CA HIS A 7 11.13 7.24 -7.19
C HIS A 7 9.83 8.03 -7.06
N ARG A 8 8.79 7.45 -6.45
CA ARG A 8 7.44 8.03 -6.33
C ARG A 8 6.95 8.00 -4.90
N ALA A 9 6.23 9.04 -4.49
CA ALA A 9 5.54 9.05 -3.21
C ALA A 9 4.38 8.04 -3.19
N ALA A 10 3.61 7.95 -4.28
CA ALA A 10 2.54 6.97 -4.40
C ALA A 10 2.43 6.41 -5.83
N TYR A 11 1.94 5.18 -5.95
CA TYR A 11 1.58 4.54 -7.21
C TYR A 11 0.16 3.99 -7.13
N VAL A 12 -0.69 4.39 -8.08
CA VAL A 12 -2.09 3.96 -8.13
C VAL A 12 -2.26 2.86 -9.16
N VAL A 13 -2.64 1.68 -8.68
CA VAL A 13 -2.90 0.49 -9.50
C VAL A 13 -4.31 0.58 -10.07
N ARG A 14 -4.40 0.59 -11.42
CA ARG A 14 -5.64 0.58 -12.20
C ARG A 14 -5.79 -0.66 -13.08
N ASP A 15 -4.78 -1.51 -13.16
CA ASP A 15 -4.83 -2.80 -13.85
C ASP A 15 -5.40 -3.87 -12.92
N GLU A 16 -6.44 -4.57 -13.39
CA GLU A 16 -7.11 -5.63 -12.62
C GLU A 16 -6.17 -6.78 -12.25
N ARG A 17 -5.29 -7.20 -13.17
CA ARG A 17 -4.35 -8.29 -12.95
C ARG A 17 -3.34 -7.93 -11.85
N ILE A 18 -2.85 -6.68 -11.87
CA ILE A 18 -1.93 -6.20 -10.82
C ILE A 18 -2.67 -6.06 -9.49
N ALA A 19 -3.91 -5.57 -9.51
CA ALA A 19 -4.74 -5.48 -8.30
C ALA A 19 -4.93 -6.86 -7.65
N MET A 20 -5.22 -7.90 -8.45
CA MET A 20 -5.37 -9.27 -7.96
C MET A 20 -4.09 -9.84 -7.33
N LEU A 21 -2.90 -9.42 -7.79
CA LEU A 21 -1.66 -9.79 -7.11
C LEU A 21 -1.59 -9.22 -5.68
N LEU A 22 -2.18 -8.04 -5.46
CA LEU A 22 -2.19 -7.34 -4.16
C LEU A 22 -3.29 -7.84 -3.21
N VAL A 23 -4.13 -8.79 -3.61
CA VAL A 23 -5.03 -9.50 -2.70
C VAL A 23 -4.23 -10.32 -1.67
N ASP A 24 -3.11 -10.86 -2.08
CA ASP A 24 -2.20 -11.60 -1.20
C ASP A 24 -1.59 -10.68 -0.13
N PRO A 25 -1.82 -10.94 1.18
CA PRO A 25 -1.30 -10.10 2.25
C PRO A 25 0.23 -10.10 2.32
N MET A 26 0.88 -11.22 1.98
CA MET A 26 2.33 -11.34 2.01
C MET A 26 2.98 -10.36 1.00
N ARG A 27 2.45 -10.29 -0.22
CA ARG A 27 2.95 -9.33 -1.22
C ARG A 27 2.79 -7.88 -0.77
N ARG A 28 1.68 -7.54 -0.07
CA ARG A 28 1.53 -6.19 0.51
C ARG A 28 2.54 -5.92 1.62
N THR A 29 2.78 -6.90 2.49
CA THR A 29 3.79 -6.78 3.55
C THR A 29 5.17 -6.57 2.95
N MET A 30 5.57 -7.38 1.97
CA MET A 30 6.85 -7.22 1.28
C MET A 30 6.98 -5.84 0.62
N LEU A 31 5.94 -5.35 -0.07
CA LEU A 31 5.94 -4.01 -0.68
C LEU A 31 6.12 -2.91 0.35
N ASN A 32 5.53 -3.04 1.54
CA ASN A 32 5.70 -2.07 2.61
C ASN A 32 7.15 -2.05 3.12
N LEU A 33 7.74 -3.22 3.38
CA LEU A 33 9.14 -3.33 3.79
C LEU A 33 10.08 -2.75 2.73
N LEU A 34 9.90 -3.14 1.47
CA LEU A 34 10.69 -2.67 0.35
C LEU A 34 10.49 -1.19 0.00
N ALA A 35 9.44 -0.56 0.52
CA ALA A 35 9.24 0.88 0.40
C ALA A 35 10.06 1.66 1.42
N ASP A 36 10.30 1.10 2.61
CA ASP A 36 11.08 1.71 3.67
C ASP A 36 12.58 1.60 3.36
N GLU A 37 13.08 0.40 3.02
CA GLU A 37 14.48 0.18 2.65
C GLU A 37 14.64 -1.01 1.67
N PRO A 38 15.79 -1.11 0.97
CA PRO A 38 16.06 -2.25 0.09
C PRO A 38 16.42 -3.48 0.90
N PHE A 39 15.86 -4.64 0.53
CA PHE A 39 16.17 -5.93 1.12
C PHE A 39 16.59 -6.95 0.07
N THR A 40 17.45 -7.89 0.49
CA THR A 40 17.74 -9.11 -0.27
C THR A 40 16.66 -10.16 -0.03
N GLU A 41 16.68 -11.23 -0.84
CA GLU A 41 15.81 -12.39 -0.65
C GLU A 41 16.03 -13.05 0.72
N SER A 42 17.30 -13.22 1.11
CA SER A 42 17.66 -13.83 2.40
C SER A 42 17.20 -12.99 3.60
N GLN A 43 17.39 -11.67 3.54
CA GLN A 43 16.94 -10.77 4.59
C GLN A 43 15.41 -10.78 4.76
N LEU A 44 14.66 -10.78 3.64
CA LEU A 44 13.20 -10.91 3.69
C LEU A 44 12.76 -12.27 4.22
N SER A 45 13.47 -13.34 3.88
CA SER A 45 13.22 -14.70 4.37
C SER A 45 13.36 -14.76 5.90
N GLU A 46 14.43 -14.23 6.44
CA GLU A 46 14.69 -14.15 7.88
C GLU A 46 13.63 -13.29 8.59
N LEU A 47 13.38 -12.09 8.08
CA LEU A 47 12.45 -11.13 8.68
C LEU A 47 10.99 -11.63 8.70
N LEU A 48 10.57 -12.35 7.66
CA LEU A 48 9.20 -12.83 7.51
C LEU A 48 9.00 -14.28 7.99
N GLY A 49 10.06 -14.97 8.37
CA GLY A 49 9.99 -16.37 8.81
C GLY A 49 9.57 -17.34 7.70
N LEU A 50 9.90 -17.04 6.45
CA LEU A 50 9.57 -17.85 5.27
C LEU A 50 10.84 -18.41 4.62
N THR A 51 10.68 -19.43 3.77
CA THR A 51 11.80 -19.95 3.00
C THR A 51 12.22 -18.99 1.87
N ASN A 52 13.52 -18.98 1.50
CA ASN A 52 14.02 -18.23 0.34
C ASN A 52 13.21 -18.55 -0.93
N ALA A 53 12.86 -19.83 -1.17
CA ALA A 53 12.08 -20.23 -2.32
C ALA A 53 10.69 -19.55 -2.36
N SER A 54 10.02 -19.41 -1.20
CA SER A 54 8.74 -18.69 -1.09
C SER A 54 8.91 -17.20 -1.35
N ILE A 55 9.89 -16.55 -0.71
CA ILE A 55 10.19 -15.13 -0.92
C ILE A 55 10.57 -14.87 -2.38
N GLY A 56 11.46 -15.69 -2.97
CA GLY A 56 11.85 -15.57 -4.37
C GLY A 56 10.67 -15.72 -5.34
N HIS A 57 9.69 -16.57 -5.00
CA HIS A 57 8.44 -16.65 -5.78
C HIS A 57 7.68 -15.31 -5.76
N HIS A 58 7.45 -14.73 -4.58
CA HIS A 58 6.75 -13.45 -4.44
C HIS A 58 7.53 -12.30 -5.11
N LEU A 59 8.85 -12.24 -4.93
CA LEU A 59 9.71 -11.22 -5.57
C LEU A 59 9.61 -11.29 -7.11
N ARG A 60 9.67 -12.49 -7.70
CA ARG A 60 9.52 -12.66 -9.17
C ARG A 60 8.16 -12.15 -9.67
N ILE A 61 7.08 -12.40 -8.94
CA ILE A 61 5.75 -11.89 -9.28
C ILE A 61 5.74 -10.36 -9.23
N LEU A 62 6.24 -9.76 -8.14
CA LEU A 62 6.28 -8.31 -7.96
C LEU A 62 7.17 -7.60 -8.99
N LEU A 63 8.33 -8.21 -9.36
CA LEU A 63 9.21 -7.72 -10.42
C LEU A 63 8.51 -7.72 -11.79
N ARG A 64 7.86 -8.84 -12.15
CA ARG A 64 7.11 -8.93 -13.42
C ARG A 64 5.97 -7.92 -13.49
N ALA A 65 5.33 -7.63 -12.37
CA ALA A 65 4.30 -6.62 -12.24
C ALA A 65 4.86 -5.18 -12.20
N LYS A 66 6.19 -5.02 -12.22
CA LYS A 66 6.89 -3.73 -12.11
C LYS A 66 6.50 -2.93 -10.87
N LEU A 67 6.22 -3.62 -9.76
CA LEU A 67 5.92 -3.01 -8.46
C LEU A 67 7.17 -2.87 -7.59
N ILE A 68 8.22 -3.60 -7.93
CA ILE A 68 9.56 -3.50 -7.34
C ILE A 68 10.62 -3.45 -8.45
N GLU A 69 11.81 -3.01 -8.09
CA GLU A 69 13.00 -2.99 -8.96
C GLU A 69 14.22 -3.54 -8.20
N ILE A 70 15.27 -3.89 -8.91
CA ILE A 70 16.57 -4.18 -8.32
C ILE A 70 17.30 -2.84 -8.20
N GLU A 71 17.50 -2.37 -6.95
CA GLU A 71 18.18 -1.10 -6.70
C GLU A 71 19.69 -1.22 -6.88
N LYS A 72 20.26 -2.34 -6.39
CA LYS A 72 21.69 -2.63 -6.47
C LYS A 72 21.96 -4.13 -6.48
N ARG A 73 23.15 -4.50 -6.89
CA ARG A 73 23.70 -5.84 -6.77
C ARG A 73 25.01 -5.76 -6.01
N GLU A 74 25.20 -6.63 -5.05
CA GLU A 74 26.42 -6.72 -4.26
C GLU A 74 26.91 -8.17 -4.22
N GLU A 75 28.23 -8.34 -4.22
CA GLU A 75 28.87 -9.62 -4.08
C GLU A 75 29.06 -9.93 -2.59
N GLU A 76 28.55 -11.08 -2.13
CA GLU A 76 28.81 -11.57 -0.77
C GLU A 76 30.21 -12.20 -0.66
N ALA A 77 30.59 -12.48 0.62
CA ALA A 77 31.86 -13.14 1.00
C ALA A 77 31.95 -14.48 0.36
N HIS A 78 31.85 -14.91 -0.67
CA HIS A 78 32.04 -16.19 -1.44
C HIS A 78 31.69 -16.04 -2.93
N GLY A 79 31.68 -14.81 -3.47
CA GLY A 79 31.44 -14.58 -4.89
C GLY A 79 29.96 -14.72 -5.33
N ILE A 80 29.02 -14.82 -4.37
CA ILE A 80 27.59 -14.93 -4.68
C ILE A 80 27.00 -13.54 -4.84
N MET A 81 26.46 -13.24 -6.03
CA MET A 81 25.78 -11.96 -6.29
C MET A 81 24.40 -11.92 -5.66
N GLN A 82 24.18 -10.93 -4.79
CA GLN A 82 22.88 -10.66 -4.19
C GLN A 82 22.20 -9.45 -4.85
N ASN A 83 20.90 -9.58 -5.10
CA ASN A 83 20.04 -8.49 -5.54
C ASN A 83 19.37 -7.84 -4.35
N PHE A 84 19.46 -6.52 -4.25
CA PHE A 84 18.68 -5.72 -3.32
C PHE A 84 17.45 -5.17 -4.05
N TYR A 85 16.28 -5.52 -3.55
CA TYR A 85 15.00 -5.15 -4.13
C TYR A 85 14.44 -3.92 -3.42
N ARG A 86 13.75 -3.06 -4.17
CA ARG A 86 13.06 -1.88 -3.65
C ARG A 86 11.70 -1.72 -4.30
N SER A 87 10.73 -1.20 -3.56
CA SER A 87 9.43 -0.77 -4.11
C SER A 87 9.60 0.46 -5.00
N ILE A 88 8.81 0.55 -6.08
CA ILE A 88 8.79 1.71 -6.99
C ILE A 88 8.18 2.96 -6.37
N ALA A 89 7.42 2.81 -5.28
CA ALA A 89 6.73 3.90 -4.58
C ALA A 89 6.68 3.63 -3.08
N LEU A 90 6.59 4.70 -2.29
CA LEU A 90 6.37 4.62 -0.83
C LEU A 90 5.00 4.00 -0.51
N CYS A 91 3.96 4.39 -1.23
CA CYS A 91 2.62 3.87 -1.07
C CYS A 91 2.09 3.30 -2.38
N ILE A 92 1.64 2.04 -2.37
CA ILE A 92 0.95 1.42 -3.51
C ILE A 92 -0.52 1.28 -3.15
N VAL A 93 -1.40 1.87 -3.96
CA VAL A 93 -2.84 1.98 -3.71
C VAL A 93 -3.60 1.39 -4.88
N VAL A 94 -4.62 0.56 -4.62
CA VAL A 94 -5.52 0.04 -5.66
C VAL A 94 -6.70 1.00 -5.83
N ASP A 95 -6.97 1.43 -7.06
CA ASP A 95 -8.11 2.28 -7.43
C ASP A 95 -9.37 1.40 -7.60
N THR A 96 -10.02 1.08 -6.48
CA THR A 96 -11.22 0.25 -6.49
C THR A 96 -12.40 0.88 -7.23
N GLY A 97 -12.39 2.21 -7.42
CA GLY A 97 -13.43 2.90 -8.19
C GLY A 97 -13.38 2.61 -9.70
N GLN A 98 -12.26 2.09 -10.19
CA GLN A 98 -12.07 1.70 -11.59
C GLN A 98 -11.95 0.17 -11.76
N MET A 99 -12.19 -0.61 -10.70
CA MET A 99 -12.11 -2.06 -10.73
C MET A 99 -13.48 -2.70 -10.88
N PRO A 100 -13.58 -3.87 -11.54
CA PRO A 100 -14.81 -4.65 -11.56
C PRO A 100 -15.16 -5.15 -10.16
N LYS A 101 -16.46 -5.38 -9.90
CA LYS A 101 -16.94 -5.85 -8.59
C LYS A 101 -16.29 -7.17 -8.14
N SER A 102 -15.90 -8.02 -9.09
CA SER A 102 -15.17 -9.27 -8.85
C SER A 102 -13.84 -9.06 -8.11
N VAL A 103 -13.19 -7.90 -8.32
CA VAL A 103 -11.93 -7.51 -7.66
C VAL A 103 -12.20 -6.71 -6.40
N VAL A 104 -13.14 -5.75 -6.44
CA VAL A 104 -13.48 -4.87 -5.31
C VAL A 104 -13.84 -5.66 -4.05
N LYS A 105 -14.54 -6.78 -4.18
CA LYS A 105 -14.93 -7.64 -3.05
C LYS A 105 -13.76 -8.07 -2.15
N TYR A 106 -12.55 -8.18 -2.67
CA TYR A 106 -11.36 -8.56 -1.89
C TYR A 106 -10.77 -7.39 -1.10
N PHE A 107 -10.99 -6.14 -1.54
CA PHE A 107 -10.47 -4.94 -0.87
C PHE A 107 -11.50 -4.30 0.06
N PHE A 108 -12.78 -4.60 -0.14
CA PHE A 108 -13.87 -4.02 0.64
C PHE A 108 -13.76 -4.28 2.15
N PRO A 109 -13.50 -5.52 2.64
CA PRO A 109 -13.32 -5.78 4.07
C PRO A 109 -12.20 -4.96 4.69
N ILE A 110 -11.09 -4.76 3.95
CA ILE A 110 -9.95 -3.96 4.42
C ILE A 110 -10.36 -2.50 4.64
N ASN A 111 -11.18 -1.95 3.75
CA ASN A 111 -11.66 -0.57 3.86
C ASN A 111 -12.66 -0.41 5.00
N ILE A 112 -13.52 -1.39 5.25
CA ILE A 112 -14.43 -1.43 6.42
C ILE A 112 -13.63 -1.37 7.72
N GLU A 113 -12.59 -2.19 7.88
CA GLU A 113 -11.76 -2.20 9.09
C GLU A 113 -11.02 -0.88 9.27
N ARG A 114 -10.53 -0.26 8.21
CA ARG A 114 -9.91 1.07 8.26
C ARG A 114 -10.86 2.13 8.78
N ILE A 115 -12.12 2.12 8.33
CA ILE A 115 -13.13 3.05 8.82
C ILE A 115 -13.49 2.78 10.27
N ARG A 116 -13.66 1.51 10.66
CA ARG A 116 -13.91 1.14 12.05
C ARG A 116 -12.79 1.66 12.97
N GLY A 117 -11.53 1.50 12.57
CA GLY A 117 -10.39 2.05 13.30
C GLY A 117 -10.42 3.58 13.40
N ALA A 118 -10.70 4.28 12.31
CA ALA A 118 -10.83 5.73 12.30
C ALA A 118 -11.97 6.21 13.19
N LEU A 119 -13.14 5.58 13.13
CA LEU A 119 -14.28 5.89 14.00
C LEU A 119 -14.00 5.62 15.47
N ALA A 120 -13.28 4.53 15.80
CA ALA A 120 -12.88 4.25 17.18
C ALA A 120 -11.95 5.35 17.72
N ALA A 121 -11.00 5.83 16.93
CA ALA A 121 -10.12 6.94 17.28
C ALA A 121 -10.92 8.26 17.47
N MET A 122 -11.90 8.55 16.60
CA MET A 122 -12.74 9.72 16.70
C MET A 122 -13.65 9.69 17.94
N ARG A 123 -14.19 8.52 18.30
CA ARG A 123 -15.02 8.37 19.55
C ARG A 123 -14.21 8.71 20.80
N LYS A 124 -12.95 8.34 20.85
CA LYS A 124 -12.04 8.71 21.96
C LYS A 124 -11.91 10.24 22.10
N GLN A 125 -12.08 11.00 21.01
CA GLN A 125 -12.06 12.47 20.99
C GLN A 125 -13.44 13.12 21.19
N ARG A 126 -14.43 12.39 21.76
CA ARG A 126 -15.82 12.85 22.03
C ARG A 126 -16.64 13.22 20.78
N ARG A 127 -16.27 12.75 19.62
CA ARG A 127 -17.09 12.87 18.40
C ARG A 127 -17.93 11.60 18.22
N THR A 128 -19.21 11.66 18.55
CA THR A 128 -20.16 10.54 18.40
C THR A 128 -20.73 10.53 16.98
N LEU A 129 -20.23 9.63 16.14
CA LEU A 129 -20.88 9.27 14.88
C LEU A 129 -21.56 7.91 15.06
N THR A 130 -22.90 7.90 15.10
CA THR A 130 -23.70 6.67 15.04
C THR A 130 -23.90 6.31 13.57
N LEU A 131 -23.24 5.24 13.11
CA LEU A 131 -23.37 4.76 11.74
C LEU A 131 -24.10 3.41 11.74
N ASN A 132 -25.13 3.29 10.91
CA ASN A 132 -25.70 1.99 10.55
C ASN A 132 -24.83 1.32 9.46
N THR A 133 -25.03 0.02 9.25
CA THR A 133 -24.23 -0.78 8.32
C THR A 133 -24.21 -0.19 6.90
N LYS A 134 -25.39 0.22 6.36
CA LYS A 134 -25.49 0.80 5.01
C LYS A 134 -24.67 2.09 4.86
N ARG A 135 -24.65 2.91 5.92
CA ARG A 135 -23.88 4.16 5.91
C ARG A 135 -22.38 3.89 6.04
N LEU A 136 -22.00 2.88 6.80
CA LEU A 136 -20.62 2.42 6.92
C LEU A 136 -20.09 1.91 5.55
N ASP A 137 -20.88 1.10 4.85
CA ASP A 137 -20.52 0.56 3.53
C ASP A 137 -20.32 1.69 2.50
N ALA A 138 -21.26 2.66 2.45
CA ALA A 138 -21.18 3.79 1.55
C ALA A 138 -19.93 4.68 1.82
N ILE A 139 -19.59 4.87 3.11
CA ILE A 139 -18.36 5.59 3.49
C ILE A 139 -17.12 4.78 3.07
N ALA A 140 -17.13 3.44 3.22
CA ALA A 140 -16.02 2.57 2.85
C ALA A 140 -15.72 2.62 1.35
N GLU A 141 -16.75 2.55 0.52
CA GLU A 141 -16.62 2.68 -0.93
C GLU A 141 -16.07 4.05 -1.32
N ASN A 142 -16.65 5.12 -0.77
CA ASN A 142 -16.18 6.48 -1.05
C ASN A 142 -14.74 6.71 -0.59
N LEU A 143 -14.39 6.27 0.62
CA LEU A 143 -13.03 6.39 1.16
C LEU A 143 -12.01 5.72 0.23
N SER A 144 -12.31 4.54 -0.28
CA SER A 144 -11.41 3.82 -1.19
C SER A 144 -11.12 4.63 -2.46
N VAL A 145 -12.16 5.24 -3.04
CA VAL A 145 -12.03 6.12 -4.21
C VAL A 145 -11.22 7.38 -3.86
N GLN A 146 -11.48 7.99 -2.70
CA GLN A 146 -10.75 9.20 -2.28
C GLN A 146 -9.28 8.90 -1.98
N ILE A 147 -8.96 7.75 -1.36
CA ILE A 147 -7.58 7.31 -1.15
C ILE A 147 -6.83 7.23 -2.50
N ALA A 148 -7.43 6.60 -3.52
CA ALA A 148 -6.80 6.50 -4.83
C ALA A 148 -6.61 7.87 -5.50
N ARG A 149 -7.58 8.78 -5.36
CA ARG A 149 -7.49 10.15 -5.88
C ARG A 149 -6.40 10.97 -5.20
N GLU A 150 -6.29 10.92 -3.88
CA GLU A 150 -5.26 11.65 -3.15
C GLU A 150 -3.86 11.05 -3.39
N ALA A 151 -3.76 9.72 -3.48
CA ALA A 151 -2.52 9.04 -3.85
C ALA A 151 -2.04 9.44 -5.26
N ALA A 152 -2.95 9.53 -6.23
CA ALA A 152 -2.61 9.97 -7.59
C ALA A 152 -2.01 11.38 -7.62
N LYS A 153 -2.53 12.31 -6.83
CA LYS A 153 -2.00 13.69 -6.72
C LYS A 153 -0.60 13.76 -6.11
N LEU A 154 -0.28 12.80 -5.23
CA LEU A 154 1.05 12.70 -4.61
C LEU A 154 2.03 11.92 -5.46
N GLY A 155 1.56 11.01 -6.30
CA GLY A 155 2.38 10.14 -7.14
C GLY A 155 3.33 10.88 -8.09
N GLU A 156 2.95 12.09 -8.51
CA GLU A 156 3.74 12.94 -9.41
C GLU A 156 4.75 13.83 -8.67
N ARG A 157 4.68 13.87 -7.33
CA ARG A 157 5.56 14.72 -6.51
C ARG A 157 6.87 14.05 -6.19
N LYS A 158 7.93 14.85 -6.09
CA LYS A 158 9.23 14.39 -5.58
C LYS A 158 9.07 13.88 -4.15
N VAL A 159 9.67 12.72 -3.87
CA VAL A 159 9.63 12.09 -2.53
C VAL A 159 10.44 12.95 -1.55
N THR A 160 9.77 13.59 -0.61
CA THR A 160 10.36 14.42 0.44
C THR A 160 10.17 13.88 1.85
N SER A 161 9.21 12.95 2.02
CA SER A 161 8.81 12.34 3.30
C SER A 161 9.13 10.84 3.32
N ASP A 162 8.90 10.19 4.46
CA ASP A 162 8.90 8.75 4.60
C ASP A 162 7.54 8.15 4.20
N ARG A 163 7.46 6.82 4.21
CA ARG A 163 6.24 6.08 3.85
C ARG A 163 5.08 6.37 4.81
N GLU A 164 5.35 6.41 6.11
CA GLU A 164 4.31 6.60 7.13
C GLU A 164 3.68 7.98 7.03
N THR A 165 4.50 9.02 6.97
CA THR A 165 4.05 10.41 6.75
C THR A 165 3.24 10.53 5.46
N THR A 166 3.69 9.90 4.36
CA THR A 166 2.99 9.89 3.08
C THR A 166 1.64 9.19 3.19
N ALA A 167 1.59 8.03 3.85
CA ALA A 167 0.35 7.29 4.07
C ALA A 167 -0.65 8.10 4.93
N ILE A 168 -0.19 8.68 6.04
CA ILE A 168 -1.01 9.54 6.90
C ILE A 168 -1.61 10.70 6.10
N GLU A 169 -0.82 11.38 5.26
CA GLU A 169 -1.30 12.49 4.43
C GLU A 169 -2.41 12.04 3.47
N ILE A 170 -2.21 10.90 2.78
CA ILE A 170 -3.21 10.33 1.87
C ILE A 170 -4.51 10.02 2.63
N TYR A 171 -4.42 9.29 3.75
CA TYR A 171 -5.58 8.87 4.52
C TYR A 171 -6.33 10.04 5.14
N ARG A 172 -5.62 11.00 5.74
CA ARG A 172 -6.23 12.20 6.33
C ARG A 172 -7.04 12.96 5.29
N ARG A 173 -6.46 13.27 4.12
CA ARG A 173 -7.13 13.99 3.05
C ARG A 173 -8.33 13.23 2.48
N ALA A 174 -8.21 11.90 2.37
CA ALA A 174 -9.29 11.05 1.89
C ALA A 174 -10.45 10.97 2.90
N LEU A 175 -10.16 10.85 4.19
CA LEU A 175 -11.15 10.83 5.26
C LEU A 175 -11.93 12.16 5.35
N ASP A 176 -11.23 13.30 5.33
CA ASP A 176 -11.86 14.63 5.35
C ASP A 176 -12.91 14.74 4.23
N LYS A 177 -12.57 14.28 3.01
CA LYS A 177 -13.50 14.31 1.87
C LYS A 177 -14.62 13.26 1.94
N SER A 178 -14.36 12.12 2.59
CA SER A 178 -15.35 11.04 2.69
C SER A 178 -16.41 11.33 3.74
N ILE A 179 -16.06 12.06 4.79
CA ILE A 179 -16.95 12.40 5.89
C ILE A 179 -17.73 13.69 5.57
N CYS A 180 -17.10 14.69 4.96
CA CYS A 180 -17.72 15.99 4.63
C CYS A 180 -18.86 15.91 3.60
N ILE A 181 -18.96 14.84 2.81
CA ILE A 181 -19.99 14.71 1.75
C ILE A 181 -21.40 14.48 2.31
N LYS A 182 -21.62 14.40 3.63
CA LYS A 182 -22.91 14.00 4.22
C LYS A 182 -23.40 14.81 5.40
N GLU A 183 -23.00 16.04 5.52
CA GLU A 183 -23.68 17.02 6.38
C GLU A 183 -24.68 17.91 5.61
N MET A 184 -24.96 17.59 4.34
CA MET A 184 -26.06 18.17 3.56
C MET A 184 -27.18 17.17 3.35
#